data_48e993925a2fa2e79c2378b8126425a7
#
_entry.id   48e993925a2fa2e79c2378b8126425a7
#
_cell.length_a   1.000
_cell.length_b   1.000
_cell.length_c   1.000
_cell.angle_alpha   90.00
_cell.angle_beta   90.00
_cell.angle_gamma   90.00
#
_symmetry.space_group_name_H-M   'P 1'
#
loop_
_entity.id
_entity.type
_entity.pdbx_description
1 polymer ?
#
loop_
_entity_poly.entity_id
_entity_poly.type
_entity_poly.pdbx_seq_one_letter_code
_entity_poly.pdbx_strand_id
1 'polypeptide(L)'
;TVNISTVEDPVEYRIPGTNQTQVNPVAGMTFVNGLRALLRQDPNVIMVGEIRDGETADLAVQAALTGHLVFSTLHTNNAATCLPRLLDMGIEAFLIASTVRAVVGQRLVRRLCIDCRETVEPDATTLKRLHDAFHLDEAGGMSQIHELEKQALEAGIGKTNTSTTNKVSTAELSTTENKITRIWKAHDGGCDSCGHTGYRGRMGIYEVLGNTPTIQKLIVGNSTSDVIQDQSIKEGMITMQVDGFIKALRGQTSVEEILRVTADK
;
A
#
# COMPACT_ATOMS: atom_id res chain seq x y z
N THR A 1 14.25 12.74 22.67
CA THR A 1 15.09 11.94 21.75
C THR A 1 14.54 10.53 21.76
N VAL A 2 14.32 9.94 20.58
CA VAL A 2 13.77 8.58 20.44
C VAL A 2 14.92 7.69 19.95
N ASN A 3 15.14 6.56 20.62
CA ASN A 3 16.12 5.56 20.19
C ASN A 3 15.46 4.63 19.15
N ILE A 4 15.85 4.77 17.89
CA ILE A 4 15.37 3.95 16.78
C ILE A 4 16.49 2.97 16.38
N SER A 5 16.18 1.69 16.41
CA SER A 5 17.12 0.62 16.08
C SER A 5 16.53 -0.32 15.04
N THR A 6 17.34 -0.75 14.06
CA THR A 6 16.89 -1.60 12.97
C THR A 6 17.78 -2.82 12.79
N VAL A 7 17.21 -3.89 12.25
CA VAL A 7 17.94 -5.02 11.68
C VAL A 7 17.41 -5.28 10.28
N GLU A 8 18.27 -5.22 9.26
CA GLU A 8 17.92 -5.14 7.84
C GLU A 8 18.75 -6.10 6.98
N ASP A 9 18.24 -6.53 5.84
CA ASP A 9 18.92 -7.43 4.89
C ASP A 9 18.61 -7.04 3.42
N PRO A 10 19.42 -6.14 2.81
CA PRO A 10 20.45 -5.28 3.41
C PRO A 10 19.90 -3.95 3.95
N VAL A 11 20.77 -3.10 4.50
CA VAL A 11 20.47 -1.69 4.75
C VAL A 11 20.40 -0.95 3.42
N GLU A 12 19.17 -0.54 3.01
CA GLU A 12 18.94 0.13 1.73
C GLU A 12 19.38 1.60 1.75
N TYR A 13 19.04 2.32 2.81
CA TYR A 13 19.37 3.72 3.00
C TYR A 13 19.92 3.97 4.39
N ARG A 14 21.01 4.72 4.49
CA ARG A 14 21.52 5.18 5.78
C ARG A 14 20.71 6.35 6.27
N ILE A 15 20.06 6.19 7.42
CA ILE A 15 19.21 7.19 8.06
C ILE A 15 19.96 7.81 9.24
N PRO A 16 20.34 9.10 9.17
CA PRO A 16 21.02 9.75 10.28
C PRO A 16 20.20 9.69 11.58
N GLY A 17 20.86 9.33 12.69
CA GLY A 17 20.21 9.21 13.98
C GLY A 17 19.50 7.89 14.26
N THR A 18 19.61 6.91 13.34
CA THR A 18 19.10 5.55 13.49
C THR A 18 20.25 4.57 13.65
N ASN A 19 20.13 3.64 14.60
CA ASN A 19 21.08 2.54 14.81
C ASN A 19 20.73 1.38 13.88
N GLN A 20 21.36 1.34 12.70
CA GLN A 20 21.05 0.35 11.67
C GLN A 20 22.06 -0.80 11.71
N THR A 21 21.57 -2.03 11.85
CA THR A 21 22.35 -3.26 11.85
C THR A 21 22.01 -4.07 10.60
N GLN A 22 23.04 -4.43 9.82
CA GLN A 22 22.86 -5.30 8.67
C GLN A 22 23.05 -6.76 9.05
N VAL A 23 22.15 -7.62 8.55
CA VAL A 23 22.27 -9.08 8.65
C VAL A 23 23.58 -9.55 8.00
N ASN A 24 24.28 -10.42 8.70
CA ASN A 24 25.49 -11.10 8.21
C ASN A 24 25.52 -12.53 8.76
N PRO A 25 24.93 -13.51 8.06
CA PRO A 25 24.83 -14.89 8.54
C PRO A 25 26.19 -15.54 8.79
N VAL A 26 27.22 -15.17 8.03
CA VAL A 26 28.59 -15.70 8.19
C VAL A 26 29.17 -15.30 9.55
N ALA A 27 28.84 -14.09 10.01
CA ALA A 27 29.27 -13.60 11.33
C ALA A 27 28.26 -13.95 12.44
N GLY A 28 27.23 -14.79 12.16
CA GLY A 28 26.18 -15.14 13.11
C GLY A 28 25.15 -14.05 13.39
N MET A 29 25.19 -12.92 12.66
CA MET A 29 24.22 -11.84 12.76
C MET A 29 22.99 -12.15 11.89
N THR A 30 22.04 -12.86 12.45
CA THR A 30 20.73 -13.16 11.85
C THR A 30 19.68 -12.13 12.32
N PHE A 31 18.47 -12.13 11.71
CA PHE A 31 17.35 -11.31 12.22
C PHE A 31 17.07 -11.61 13.69
N VAL A 32 17.01 -12.88 14.08
CA VAL A 32 16.78 -13.33 15.46
C VAL A 32 17.86 -12.81 16.41
N ASN A 33 19.13 -13.03 16.10
CA ASN A 33 20.23 -12.59 16.96
C ASN A 33 20.33 -11.07 17.03
N GLY A 34 20.10 -10.39 15.91
CA GLY A 34 20.05 -8.94 15.84
C GLY A 34 18.94 -8.39 16.71
N LEU A 35 17.71 -8.91 16.59
CA LEU A 35 16.55 -8.46 17.37
C LEU A 35 16.75 -8.71 18.88
N ARG A 36 17.28 -9.89 19.26
CA ARG A 36 17.67 -10.16 20.67
C ARG A 36 18.69 -9.17 21.22
N ALA A 37 19.64 -8.75 20.40
CA ALA A 37 20.63 -7.75 20.80
C ALA A 37 20.01 -6.36 20.92
N LEU A 38 19.13 -5.96 19.98
CA LEU A 38 18.45 -4.67 20.01
C LEU A 38 17.59 -4.50 21.27
N LEU A 39 16.87 -5.53 21.69
CA LEU A 39 16.03 -5.50 22.91
C LEU A 39 16.83 -5.18 24.20
N ARG A 40 18.15 -5.34 24.17
CA ARG A 40 19.05 -4.99 25.31
C ARG A 40 19.63 -3.59 25.21
N GLN A 41 19.30 -2.85 24.15
CA GLN A 41 19.85 -1.51 23.89
C GLN A 41 18.87 -0.39 24.24
N ASP A 42 17.81 -0.71 24.99
CA ASP A 42 16.72 0.21 25.39
C ASP A 42 16.17 1.01 24.20
N PRO A 43 15.69 0.34 23.14
CA PRO A 43 15.12 1.00 21.98
C PRO A 43 13.69 1.47 22.30
N ASN A 44 13.28 2.62 21.72
CA ASN A 44 11.89 3.03 21.74
C ASN A 44 11.14 2.47 20.52
N VAL A 45 11.85 2.44 19.39
CA VAL A 45 11.33 1.96 18.11
C VAL A 45 12.26 0.90 17.55
N ILE A 46 11.71 -0.22 17.15
CA ILE A 46 12.43 -1.32 16.52
C ILE A 46 11.87 -1.51 15.10
N MET A 47 12.75 -1.62 14.10
CA MET A 47 12.38 -2.05 12.77
C MET A 47 13.09 -3.37 12.44
N VAL A 48 12.29 -4.40 12.19
CA VAL A 48 12.75 -5.67 11.64
C VAL A 48 12.47 -5.63 10.15
N GLY A 49 13.52 -5.63 9.34
CA GLY A 49 13.40 -5.41 7.89
C GLY A 49 12.37 -6.32 7.24
N GLU A 50 12.34 -7.60 7.62
CA GLU A 50 11.28 -8.54 7.27
C GLU A 50 11.15 -9.67 8.28
N ILE A 51 9.95 -10.24 8.37
CA ILE A 51 9.67 -11.48 9.11
C ILE A 51 9.45 -12.60 8.10
N ARG A 52 10.32 -13.62 8.14
CA ARG A 52 10.27 -14.81 7.27
C ARG A 52 9.90 -16.08 8.01
N ASP A 53 10.09 -16.11 9.33
CA ASP A 53 9.96 -17.30 10.18
C ASP A 53 9.29 -16.98 11.51
N GLY A 54 8.79 -18.04 12.18
CA GLY A 54 8.07 -17.92 13.44
C GLY A 54 8.93 -17.42 14.59
N GLU A 55 10.24 -17.71 14.61
CA GLU A 55 11.11 -17.26 15.71
C GLU A 55 11.30 -15.75 15.68
N THR A 56 11.52 -15.18 14.48
CA THR A 56 11.59 -13.72 14.30
C THR A 56 10.23 -13.06 14.62
N ALA A 57 9.12 -13.68 14.18
CA ALA A 57 7.77 -13.19 14.47
C ALA A 57 7.48 -13.16 15.98
N ASP A 58 7.80 -14.23 16.70
CA ASP A 58 7.59 -14.32 18.15
C ASP A 58 8.38 -13.26 18.90
N LEU A 59 9.65 -13.05 18.58
CA LEU A 59 10.46 -11.99 19.18
C LEU A 59 9.92 -10.58 18.89
N ALA A 60 9.42 -10.33 17.68
CA ALA A 60 8.81 -9.05 17.31
C ALA A 60 7.52 -8.80 18.11
N VAL A 61 6.70 -9.84 18.30
CA VAL A 61 5.48 -9.79 19.12
C VAL A 61 5.83 -9.56 20.58
N GLN A 62 6.83 -10.26 21.14
CA GLN A 62 7.30 -10.05 22.52
C GLN A 62 7.81 -8.62 22.73
N ALA A 63 8.55 -8.08 21.77
CA ALA A 63 8.97 -6.68 21.80
C ALA A 63 7.77 -5.71 21.88
N ALA A 64 6.75 -5.94 21.05
CA ALA A 64 5.53 -5.14 21.05
C ALA A 64 4.75 -5.24 22.38
N LEU A 65 4.67 -6.43 22.97
CA LEU A 65 4.04 -6.66 24.28
C LEU A 65 4.76 -5.93 25.42
N THR A 66 6.08 -5.78 25.32
CA THR A 66 6.89 -5.08 26.31
C THR A 66 6.95 -3.56 26.11
N GLY A 67 6.13 -3.02 25.20
CA GLY A 67 5.90 -1.57 25.04
C GLY A 67 6.71 -0.90 23.94
N HIS A 68 7.48 -1.66 23.14
CA HIS A 68 8.21 -1.11 22.01
C HIS A 68 7.26 -0.89 20.82
N LEU A 69 7.49 0.18 20.06
CA LEU A 69 6.88 0.35 18.76
C LEU A 69 7.67 -0.48 17.73
N VAL A 70 7.05 -1.51 17.17
CA VAL A 70 7.69 -2.43 16.25
C VAL A 70 7.15 -2.25 14.83
N PHE A 71 8.06 -2.04 13.87
CA PHE A 71 7.77 -2.07 12.43
C PHE A 71 8.42 -3.29 11.80
N SER A 72 7.71 -3.90 10.86
CA SER A 72 8.28 -4.97 10.04
C SER A 72 7.55 -5.09 8.72
N THR A 73 8.10 -5.91 7.81
CA THR A 73 7.46 -6.27 6.56
C THR A 73 7.18 -7.77 6.49
N LEU A 74 6.11 -8.10 5.77
CA LEU A 74 5.73 -9.46 5.40
C LEU A 74 5.41 -9.50 3.92
N HIS A 75 5.79 -10.58 3.24
CA HIS A 75 5.46 -10.76 1.83
C HIS A 75 4.08 -11.41 1.71
N THR A 76 3.06 -10.59 1.51
CA THR A 76 1.66 -10.99 1.30
C THR A 76 1.04 -10.24 0.13
N ASN A 77 -0.06 -10.75 -0.41
CA ASN A 77 -0.72 -10.16 -1.58
C ASN A 77 -1.48 -8.87 -1.20
N ASN A 78 -2.13 -8.86 -0.05
CA ASN A 78 -2.88 -7.73 0.51
C ASN A 78 -2.71 -7.64 2.03
N ALA A 79 -3.26 -6.59 2.63
CA ALA A 79 -3.13 -6.37 4.07
C ALA A 79 -3.85 -7.44 4.90
N ALA A 80 -5.01 -7.92 4.47
CA ALA A 80 -5.79 -8.90 5.22
C ALA A 80 -5.09 -10.27 5.31
N THR A 81 -4.36 -10.69 4.28
CA THR A 81 -3.61 -11.97 4.29
C THR A 81 -2.41 -11.97 5.23
N CYS A 82 -1.96 -10.80 5.68
CA CYS A 82 -0.87 -10.69 6.66
C CYS A 82 -1.21 -11.37 8.00
N LEU A 83 -2.46 -11.24 8.45
CA LEU A 83 -2.89 -11.74 9.76
C LEU A 83 -2.92 -13.28 9.81
N PRO A 84 -3.59 -14.01 8.89
CA PRO A 84 -3.47 -15.46 8.80
C PRO A 84 -2.02 -15.94 8.59
N ARG A 85 -1.20 -15.19 7.87
CA ARG A 85 0.21 -15.54 7.68
C ARG A 85 1.00 -15.58 9.00
N LEU A 86 0.71 -14.68 9.93
CA LEU A 86 1.30 -14.72 11.28
C LEU A 86 0.80 -15.95 12.08
N LEU A 87 -0.48 -16.33 11.92
CA LEU A 87 -1.01 -17.57 12.51
C LEU A 87 -0.28 -18.80 11.97
N ASP A 88 -0.06 -18.88 10.66
CA ASP A 88 0.67 -19.97 9.99
C ASP A 88 2.13 -20.07 10.47
N MET A 89 2.72 -18.96 10.90
CA MET A 89 4.06 -18.91 11.51
C MET A 89 4.06 -19.37 12.98
N GLY A 90 2.89 -19.75 13.54
CA GLY A 90 2.75 -20.27 14.90
C GLY A 90 2.51 -19.20 15.96
N ILE A 91 2.23 -17.96 15.58
CA ILE A 91 1.90 -16.90 16.54
C ILE A 91 0.44 -17.07 17.00
N GLU A 92 0.22 -17.06 18.29
CA GLU A 92 -1.11 -17.25 18.85
C GLU A 92 -2.05 -16.08 18.49
N ALA A 93 -3.29 -16.38 18.12
CA ALA A 93 -4.27 -15.43 17.62
C ALA A 93 -4.50 -14.24 18.55
N PHE A 94 -4.54 -14.47 19.87
CA PHE A 94 -4.75 -13.41 20.86
C PHE A 94 -3.55 -12.45 20.96
N LEU A 95 -2.32 -12.94 20.68
CA LEU A 95 -1.12 -12.10 20.63
C LEU A 95 -1.16 -11.19 19.40
N ILE A 96 -1.51 -11.74 18.24
CA ILE A 96 -1.69 -10.93 17.01
C ILE A 96 -2.77 -9.86 17.25
N ALA A 97 -3.93 -10.25 17.77
CA ALA A 97 -5.03 -9.35 18.03
C ALA A 97 -4.67 -8.21 19.00
N SER A 98 -3.79 -8.46 19.98
CA SER A 98 -3.39 -7.47 20.99
C SER A 98 -2.21 -6.58 20.57
N THR A 99 -1.29 -7.07 19.73
CA THR A 99 -0.04 -6.37 19.39
C THR A 99 -0.07 -5.67 18.04
N VAL A 100 -0.65 -6.27 17.01
CA VAL A 100 -0.78 -5.63 15.69
C VAL A 100 -1.70 -4.42 15.82
N ARG A 101 -1.26 -3.26 15.32
CA ARG A 101 -2.05 -2.01 15.32
C ARG A 101 -2.65 -1.71 13.98
N ALA A 102 -1.86 -1.89 12.95
CA ALA A 102 -2.29 -1.70 11.56
C ALA A 102 -1.42 -2.55 10.62
N VAL A 103 -1.98 -2.88 9.47
CA VAL A 103 -1.26 -3.49 8.36
C VAL A 103 -1.40 -2.59 7.15
N VAL A 104 -0.26 -2.24 6.53
CA VAL A 104 -0.22 -1.43 5.32
C VAL A 104 0.15 -2.32 4.14
N GLY A 105 -0.80 -2.57 3.25
CA GLY A 105 -0.53 -3.17 1.95
C GLY A 105 0.01 -2.13 0.98
N GLN A 106 1.03 -2.50 0.19
CA GLN A 106 1.67 -1.61 -0.78
C GLN A 106 2.04 -2.34 -2.05
N ARG A 107 1.83 -1.67 -3.20
CA ARG A 107 2.36 -2.06 -4.51
C ARG A 107 2.94 -0.83 -5.21
N LEU A 108 3.92 -1.05 -6.06
CA LEU A 108 4.48 0.01 -6.91
C LEU A 108 3.88 -0.07 -8.32
N VAL A 109 3.41 1.08 -8.80
CA VAL A 109 2.91 1.28 -10.16
C VAL A 109 3.77 2.30 -10.89
N ARG A 110 3.85 2.22 -12.21
CA ARG A 110 4.55 3.21 -13.03
C ARG A 110 3.75 4.52 -13.05
N ARG A 111 4.46 5.64 -12.98
CA ARG A 111 3.84 6.96 -13.11
C ARG A 111 3.76 7.35 -14.58
N LEU A 112 2.61 7.88 -14.99
CA LEU A 112 2.49 8.50 -16.30
C LEU A 112 3.48 9.66 -16.45
N CYS A 113 4.09 9.76 -17.61
CA CYS A 113 4.93 10.90 -17.93
C CYS A 113 4.07 12.17 -18.01
N ILE A 114 4.38 13.17 -17.19
CA ILE A 114 3.60 14.41 -17.14
C ILE A 114 3.70 15.22 -18.43
N ASP A 115 4.76 15.03 -19.22
CA ASP A 115 5.02 15.77 -20.44
C ASP A 115 4.23 15.26 -21.65
N CYS A 116 3.85 13.95 -21.65
CA CYS A 116 3.17 13.34 -22.78
C CYS A 116 1.91 12.52 -22.45
N ARG A 117 1.50 12.43 -21.18
CA ARG A 117 0.23 11.75 -20.85
C ARG A 117 -0.95 12.41 -21.53
N GLU A 118 -1.94 11.60 -21.89
CA GLU A 118 -3.13 12.04 -22.59
C GLU A 118 -4.40 11.73 -21.81
N THR A 119 -5.44 12.50 -22.04
CA THR A 119 -6.80 12.17 -21.60
C THR A 119 -7.62 11.62 -22.76
N VAL A 120 -8.41 10.60 -22.49
CA VAL A 120 -9.38 10.05 -23.43
C VAL A 120 -10.72 9.89 -22.76
N GLU A 121 -11.79 10.06 -23.53
CA GLU A 121 -13.12 9.64 -23.10
C GLU A 121 -13.20 8.11 -23.20
N PRO A 122 -13.58 7.41 -22.10
CA PRO A 122 -13.62 5.95 -22.14
C PRO A 122 -14.76 5.47 -23.04
N ASP A 123 -14.48 4.51 -23.91
CA ASP A 123 -15.50 3.84 -24.72
C ASP A 123 -16.35 2.87 -23.87
N ALA A 124 -17.44 2.35 -24.44
CA ALA A 124 -18.37 1.47 -23.73
C ALA A 124 -17.69 0.19 -23.20
N THR A 125 -16.69 -0.33 -23.91
CA THR A 125 -15.95 -1.52 -23.50
C THR A 125 -15.07 -1.22 -22.30
N THR A 126 -14.36 -0.10 -22.34
CA THR A 126 -13.52 0.37 -21.23
C THR A 126 -14.39 0.68 -20.01
N LEU A 127 -15.51 1.38 -20.18
CA LEU A 127 -16.45 1.66 -19.09
C LEU A 127 -16.93 0.37 -18.41
N LYS A 128 -17.35 -0.63 -19.21
CA LYS A 128 -17.78 -1.92 -18.66
C LYS A 128 -16.66 -2.58 -17.84
N ARG A 129 -15.43 -2.61 -18.35
CA ARG A 129 -14.30 -3.16 -17.61
C ARG A 129 -14.02 -2.41 -16.31
N LEU A 130 -14.19 -1.08 -16.31
CA LEU A 130 -14.03 -0.27 -15.09
C LEU A 130 -15.14 -0.57 -14.09
N HIS A 131 -16.39 -0.66 -14.55
CA HIS A 131 -17.53 -1.02 -13.71
C HIS A 131 -17.34 -2.39 -13.06
N ASP A 132 -16.97 -3.40 -13.84
CA ASP A 132 -16.73 -4.76 -13.34
C ASP A 132 -15.54 -4.80 -12.35
N ALA A 133 -14.43 -4.12 -12.66
CA ALA A 133 -13.20 -4.18 -11.86
C ALA A 133 -13.27 -3.40 -10.56
N PHE A 134 -14.03 -2.30 -10.51
CA PHE A 134 -14.11 -1.41 -9.35
C PHE A 134 -15.50 -1.41 -8.69
N HIS A 135 -16.37 -2.36 -9.06
CA HIS A 135 -17.71 -2.54 -8.49
C HIS A 135 -18.57 -1.26 -8.53
N LEU A 136 -18.45 -0.49 -9.63
CA LEU A 136 -19.10 0.82 -9.74
C LEU A 136 -20.62 0.74 -9.85
N ASP A 137 -21.16 -0.41 -10.25
CA ASP A 137 -22.60 -0.67 -10.36
C ASP A 137 -23.26 -1.03 -9.02
N GLU A 138 -22.46 -1.31 -7.99
CA GLU A 138 -23.00 -1.53 -6.65
C GLU A 138 -23.57 -0.24 -6.06
N ALA A 139 -24.52 -0.38 -5.14
CA ALA A 139 -25.22 0.75 -4.55
C ALA A 139 -24.24 1.75 -3.92
N GLY A 140 -24.11 2.93 -4.53
CA GLY A 140 -23.20 3.98 -4.10
C GLY A 140 -21.77 3.88 -4.62
N GLY A 141 -21.39 2.86 -5.40
CA GLY A 141 -20.03 2.67 -5.88
C GLY A 141 -19.49 3.88 -6.67
N MET A 142 -20.25 4.37 -7.65
CA MET A 142 -19.86 5.53 -8.44
C MET A 142 -19.78 6.81 -7.59
N SER A 143 -20.73 7.05 -6.69
CA SER A 143 -20.74 8.21 -5.79
C SER A 143 -19.55 8.18 -4.83
N GLN A 144 -19.17 7.01 -4.33
CA GLN A 144 -18.00 6.84 -3.47
C GLN A 144 -16.70 7.19 -4.22
N ILE A 145 -16.54 6.70 -5.44
CA ILE A 145 -15.37 7.02 -6.27
C ILE A 145 -15.29 8.52 -6.56
N HIS A 146 -16.42 9.14 -6.89
CA HIS A 146 -16.50 10.58 -7.12
C HIS A 146 -16.07 11.39 -5.89
N GLU A 147 -16.57 11.02 -4.70
CA GLU A 147 -16.21 11.68 -3.45
C GLU A 147 -14.73 11.48 -3.11
N LEU A 148 -14.19 10.28 -3.28
CA LEU A 148 -12.76 10.01 -3.09
C LEU A 148 -11.88 10.79 -4.07
N GLU A 149 -12.31 10.96 -5.33
CA GLU A 149 -11.58 11.79 -6.29
C GLU A 149 -11.59 13.27 -5.88
N LYS A 150 -12.72 13.80 -5.35
CA LYS A 150 -12.78 15.16 -4.78
C LYS A 150 -11.81 15.35 -3.64
N GLN A 151 -11.80 14.45 -2.67
CA GLN A 151 -10.86 14.49 -1.54
C GLN A 151 -9.41 14.42 -2.03
N ALA A 152 -9.11 13.60 -3.01
CA ALA A 152 -7.79 13.50 -3.62
C ALA A 152 -7.39 14.82 -4.32
N LEU A 153 -8.32 15.50 -4.99
CA LEU A 153 -8.09 16.80 -5.60
C LEU A 153 -7.80 17.87 -4.55
N GLU A 154 -8.56 17.93 -3.48
CA GLU A 154 -8.37 18.83 -2.33
C GLU A 154 -7.02 18.60 -1.66
N ALA A 155 -6.64 17.34 -1.44
CA ALA A 155 -5.33 16.92 -0.93
C ALA A 155 -4.16 17.22 -1.89
N GLY A 156 -4.44 17.71 -3.10
CA GLY A 156 -3.40 18.05 -4.10
C GLY A 156 -2.86 16.85 -4.88
N ILE A 157 -3.48 15.69 -4.78
CA ILE A 157 -3.08 14.51 -5.54
C ILE A 157 -3.27 14.78 -7.05
N GLY A 158 -2.22 14.56 -7.83
CA GLY A 158 -2.21 14.79 -9.27
C GLY A 158 -2.02 16.26 -9.68
N LYS A 159 -1.98 17.22 -8.75
CA LYS A 159 -1.59 18.60 -9.08
C LYS A 159 -0.15 18.60 -9.59
N THR A 160 0.04 19.07 -10.80
CA THR A 160 1.35 19.33 -11.38
C THR A 160 1.50 20.83 -11.54
N ASN A 161 2.61 21.40 -11.05
CA ASN A 161 3.00 22.76 -11.45
C ASN A 161 3.39 22.68 -12.91
N THR A 162 2.44 22.97 -13.79
CA THR A 162 2.62 22.86 -15.23
C THR A 162 3.42 24.02 -15.77
N SER A 163 4.62 23.72 -16.19
CA SER A 163 5.26 24.45 -17.28
C SER A 163 5.51 23.44 -18.41
N THR A 164 4.52 23.01 -19.13
CA THR A 164 4.77 22.30 -20.39
C THR A 164 3.51 22.09 -21.23
N THR A 165 3.69 21.89 -22.44
CA THR A 165 2.96 21.79 -23.67
C THR A 165 1.58 21.09 -23.68
N ASN A 166 1.19 20.35 -22.65
CA ASN A 166 -0.11 19.70 -22.58
C ASN A 166 -1.10 20.53 -21.74
N LYS A 167 -2.06 21.16 -22.44
CA LYS A 167 -3.10 22.05 -21.89
C LYS A 167 -4.20 21.33 -21.08
N VAL A 168 -4.01 20.06 -20.68
CA VAL A 168 -5.06 19.33 -19.97
C VAL A 168 -4.99 19.66 -18.48
N SER A 169 -6.03 20.35 -18.00
CA SER A 169 -6.14 20.74 -16.60
C SER A 169 -6.34 19.51 -15.70
N THR A 170 -5.45 19.38 -14.71
CA THR A 170 -5.65 18.43 -13.60
C THR A 170 -6.52 19.01 -12.48
N ALA A 171 -7.02 20.24 -12.64
CA ALA A 171 -7.92 20.89 -11.70
C ALA A 171 -9.36 20.38 -11.78
N GLU A 172 -9.73 19.74 -12.91
CA GLU A 172 -11.05 19.19 -13.11
C GLU A 172 -11.11 17.73 -12.68
N LEU A 173 -12.27 17.31 -12.18
CA LEU A 173 -12.56 15.91 -11.87
C LEU A 173 -12.72 15.09 -13.16
N SER A 174 -12.37 13.83 -13.08
CA SER A 174 -12.53 12.83 -14.14
C SER A 174 -13.86 12.08 -14.00
N THR A 175 -14.59 12.34 -12.92
CA THR A 175 -15.87 11.70 -12.62
C THR A 175 -16.98 12.73 -12.33
N THR A 176 -18.21 12.26 -12.43
CA THR A 176 -19.41 12.86 -11.82
C THR A 176 -20.02 11.83 -10.88
N GLU A 177 -21.08 12.20 -10.14
CA GLU A 177 -21.77 11.25 -9.26
C GLU A 177 -22.27 9.98 -9.98
N ASN A 178 -22.46 10.06 -11.30
CA ASN A 178 -23.09 9.00 -12.08
C ASN A 178 -22.21 8.37 -13.17
N LYS A 179 -21.07 8.97 -13.50
CA LYS A 179 -20.23 8.47 -14.61
C LYS A 179 -18.78 8.93 -14.54
N ILE A 180 -17.93 8.16 -15.20
CA ILE A 180 -16.54 8.52 -15.53
C ILE A 180 -16.58 9.32 -16.85
N THR A 181 -16.03 10.51 -16.85
CA THR A 181 -16.04 11.41 -18.02
C THR A 181 -14.74 11.35 -18.81
N ARG A 182 -13.62 11.01 -18.16
CA ARG A 182 -12.31 10.88 -18.80
C ARG A 182 -11.41 9.92 -18.01
N ILE A 183 -10.44 9.36 -18.70
CA ILE A 183 -9.34 8.59 -18.11
C ILE A 183 -8.02 9.08 -18.68
N TRP A 184 -6.91 8.82 -17.96
CA TRP A 184 -5.58 9.15 -18.41
C TRP A 184 -4.86 7.92 -18.93
N LYS A 185 -4.14 8.07 -20.05
CA LYS A 185 -3.29 7.03 -20.63
C LYS A 185 -1.89 7.54 -20.96
N ALA A 186 -0.96 6.61 -21.14
CA ALA A 186 0.33 6.91 -21.73
C ALA A 186 0.17 7.28 -23.20
N HIS A 187 0.92 8.25 -23.67
CA HIS A 187 1.03 8.54 -25.11
C HIS A 187 1.72 7.38 -25.83
N ASP A 188 1.15 6.94 -26.94
CA ASP A 188 1.72 5.88 -27.76
C ASP A 188 3.07 6.34 -28.34
N GLY A 189 4.14 5.56 -28.05
CA GLY A 189 5.51 5.95 -28.38
C GLY A 189 6.16 6.95 -27.41
N GLY A 190 5.47 7.42 -26.38
CA GLY A 190 6.01 8.28 -25.34
C GLY A 190 6.60 9.61 -25.84
N CYS A 191 7.62 10.12 -25.18
CA CYS A 191 8.40 11.30 -25.57
C CYS A 191 9.85 11.16 -25.07
N ASP A 192 10.73 12.07 -25.46
CA ASP A 192 12.15 12.08 -25.04
C ASP A 192 12.33 12.10 -23.52
N SER A 193 11.49 12.88 -22.80
CA SER A 193 11.56 12.97 -21.33
C SER A 193 11.31 11.63 -20.60
N CYS A 194 10.59 10.70 -21.21
CA CYS A 194 10.30 9.39 -20.65
C CYS A 194 11.02 8.24 -21.36
N GLY A 195 11.95 8.54 -22.29
CA GLY A 195 12.62 7.53 -23.10
C GLY A 195 11.64 6.71 -23.94
N HIS A 196 10.65 7.38 -24.51
CA HIS A 196 9.63 6.81 -25.40
C HIS A 196 8.73 5.73 -24.78
N THR A 197 8.62 5.67 -23.45
CA THR A 197 7.82 4.66 -22.75
C THR A 197 6.43 5.13 -22.33
N GLY A 198 6.17 6.45 -22.33
CA GLY A 198 4.98 7.07 -21.78
C GLY A 198 4.91 7.09 -20.24
N TYR A 199 5.91 6.48 -19.55
CA TYR A 199 6.00 6.41 -18.08
C TYR A 199 7.33 6.92 -17.56
N ARG A 200 7.32 7.56 -16.38
CA ARG A 200 8.54 8.06 -15.74
C ARG A 200 8.46 7.93 -14.22
N GLY A 201 9.32 7.07 -13.68
CA GLY A 201 9.35 6.77 -12.25
C GLY A 201 8.20 5.87 -11.80
N ARG A 202 8.12 5.67 -10.48
CA ARG A 202 7.13 4.79 -9.82
C ARG A 202 6.48 5.53 -8.66
N MET A 203 5.33 5.03 -8.21
CA MET A 203 4.64 5.51 -7.02
C MET A 203 3.97 4.33 -6.32
N GLY A 204 3.72 4.47 -5.02
CA GLY A 204 2.98 3.49 -4.26
C GLY A 204 1.47 3.66 -4.42
N ILE A 205 0.79 2.53 -4.41
CA ILE A 205 -0.64 2.42 -4.10
C ILE A 205 -0.77 1.66 -2.79
N TYR A 206 -1.72 2.02 -1.96
CA TYR A 206 -1.78 1.58 -0.58
C TYR A 206 -3.17 1.15 -0.17
N GLU A 207 -3.23 0.26 0.81
CA GLU A 207 -4.39 0.00 1.64
C GLU A 207 -3.94 -0.05 3.10
N VAL A 208 -4.79 0.39 4.01
CA VAL A 208 -4.47 0.43 5.43
C VAL A 208 -5.58 -0.27 6.22
N LEU A 209 -5.25 -1.43 6.73
CA LEU A 209 -6.12 -2.22 7.61
C LEU A 209 -5.82 -1.85 9.06
N GLY A 210 -6.79 -1.22 9.74
CA GLY A 210 -6.72 -0.97 11.17
C GLY A 210 -7.17 -2.18 11.98
N ASN A 211 -6.46 -2.50 13.05
CA ASN A 211 -6.84 -3.62 13.92
C ASN A 211 -7.90 -3.18 14.93
N THR A 212 -9.13 -2.99 14.47
CA THR A 212 -10.29 -2.61 15.30
C THR A 212 -10.75 -3.75 16.22
N PRO A 213 -11.57 -3.47 17.24
CA PRO A 213 -12.14 -4.51 18.10
C PRO A 213 -12.90 -5.61 17.33
N THR A 214 -13.53 -5.26 16.20
CA THR A 214 -14.20 -6.25 15.34
C THR A 214 -13.20 -7.13 14.61
N ILE A 215 -12.15 -6.54 14.03
CA ILE A 215 -11.07 -7.28 13.38
C ILE A 215 -10.35 -8.19 14.38
N GLN A 216 -10.09 -7.72 15.61
CA GLN A 216 -9.50 -8.54 16.68
C GLN A 216 -10.32 -9.81 16.97
N LYS A 217 -11.66 -9.69 17.02
CA LYS A 217 -12.55 -10.85 17.22
C LYS A 217 -12.45 -11.84 16.06
N LEU A 218 -12.34 -11.34 14.82
CA LEU A 218 -12.17 -12.20 13.65
C LEU A 218 -10.82 -12.93 13.67
N ILE A 219 -9.74 -12.26 14.09
CA ILE A 219 -8.42 -12.89 14.25
C ILE A 219 -8.49 -14.00 15.30
N VAL A 220 -9.02 -13.71 16.48
CA VAL A 220 -9.17 -14.70 17.56
C VAL A 220 -10.08 -15.87 17.15
N GLY A 221 -11.07 -15.61 16.30
CA GLY A 221 -11.95 -16.63 15.70
C GLY A 221 -11.33 -17.40 14.54
N ASN A 222 -10.06 -17.18 14.21
CA ASN A 222 -9.37 -17.78 13.06
C ASN A 222 -10.14 -17.61 11.72
N SER A 223 -10.70 -16.43 11.51
CA SER A 223 -11.41 -16.10 10.29
C SER A 223 -10.44 -16.04 9.09
N THR A 224 -10.96 -16.35 7.90
CA THR A 224 -10.19 -16.25 6.64
C THR A 224 -9.84 -14.80 6.29
N SER A 225 -8.82 -14.64 5.46
CA SER A 225 -8.41 -13.31 4.94
C SER A 225 -9.57 -12.56 4.27
N ASP A 226 -10.43 -13.26 3.54
CA ASP A 226 -11.56 -12.65 2.83
C ASP A 226 -12.59 -12.04 3.79
N VAL A 227 -12.92 -12.76 4.86
CA VAL A 227 -13.83 -12.26 5.92
C VAL A 227 -13.23 -11.03 6.61
N ILE A 228 -11.92 -11.05 6.86
CA ILE A 228 -11.20 -9.91 7.46
C ILE A 228 -11.20 -8.72 6.50
N GLN A 229 -10.93 -8.95 5.22
CA GLN A 229 -10.93 -7.92 4.19
C GLN A 229 -12.31 -7.27 4.03
N ASP A 230 -13.37 -8.08 3.89
CA ASP A 230 -14.74 -7.61 3.76
C ASP A 230 -15.16 -6.75 4.97
N GLN A 231 -14.80 -7.19 6.17
CA GLN A 231 -15.09 -6.42 7.38
C GLN A 231 -14.30 -5.12 7.40
N SER A 232 -13.03 -5.14 7.00
CA SER A 232 -12.18 -3.93 6.94
C SER A 232 -12.74 -2.91 5.94
N ILE A 233 -13.21 -3.36 4.78
CA ILE A 233 -13.86 -2.50 3.79
C ILE A 233 -15.15 -1.89 4.36
N LYS A 234 -15.97 -2.68 5.06
CA LYS A 234 -17.18 -2.17 5.74
C LYS A 234 -16.86 -1.11 6.80
N GLU A 235 -15.69 -1.18 7.42
CA GLU A 235 -15.18 -0.21 8.41
C GLU A 235 -14.45 0.97 7.76
N GLY A 236 -14.42 1.05 6.43
CA GLY A 236 -13.89 2.20 5.67
C GLY A 236 -12.49 2.01 5.11
N MET A 237 -11.92 0.81 5.13
CA MET A 237 -10.67 0.54 4.44
C MET A 237 -10.85 0.74 2.93
N ILE A 238 -9.96 1.53 2.33
CA ILE A 238 -9.84 1.67 0.88
C ILE A 238 -8.82 0.66 0.40
N THR A 239 -9.18 -0.21 -0.55
CA THR A 239 -8.26 -1.21 -1.11
C THR A 239 -7.18 -0.55 -1.97
N MET A 240 -6.03 -1.23 -2.14
CA MET A 240 -4.97 -0.76 -3.05
C MET A 240 -5.48 -0.52 -4.48
N GLN A 241 -6.45 -1.33 -4.91
CA GLN A 241 -7.05 -1.21 -6.24
C GLN A 241 -7.83 0.10 -6.37
N VAL A 242 -8.64 0.45 -5.38
CA VAL A 242 -9.41 1.71 -5.34
C VAL A 242 -8.47 2.92 -5.18
N ASP A 243 -7.47 2.86 -4.28
CA ASP A 243 -6.46 3.93 -4.14
C ASP A 243 -5.73 4.17 -5.46
N GLY A 244 -5.34 3.09 -6.13
CA GLY A 244 -4.73 3.16 -7.46
C GLY A 244 -5.64 3.77 -8.51
N PHE A 245 -6.93 3.41 -8.50
CA PHE A 245 -7.91 3.95 -9.44
C PHE A 245 -8.10 5.46 -9.25
N ILE A 246 -8.22 5.94 -8.02
CA ILE A 246 -8.26 7.38 -7.73
C ILE A 246 -7.02 8.09 -8.29
N LYS A 247 -5.83 7.53 -8.08
CA LYS A 247 -4.57 8.05 -8.62
C LYS A 247 -4.53 8.04 -10.16
N ALA A 248 -5.16 7.03 -10.80
CA ALA A 248 -5.32 6.98 -12.25
C ALA A 248 -6.29 8.07 -12.77
N LEU A 249 -7.43 8.28 -12.11
CA LEU A 249 -8.35 9.37 -12.41
C LEU A 249 -7.69 10.75 -12.25
N ARG A 250 -6.73 10.89 -11.33
CA ARG A 250 -5.91 12.10 -11.15
C ARG A 250 -4.68 12.16 -12.06
N GLY A 251 -4.56 11.26 -13.04
CA GLY A 251 -3.51 11.27 -14.05
C GLY A 251 -2.10 10.94 -13.55
N GLN A 252 -1.96 10.36 -12.37
CA GLN A 252 -0.65 9.97 -11.85
C GLN A 252 -0.16 8.64 -12.44
N THR A 253 -1.08 7.75 -12.77
CA THR A 253 -0.85 6.46 -13.42
C THR A 253 -1.96 6.17 -14.41
N SER A 254 -1.96 5.01 -15.06
CA SER A 254 -3.06 4.58 -15.94
C SER A 254 -3.89 3.46 -15.30
N VAL A 255 -5.12 3.30 -15.77
CA VAL A 255 -6.00 2.22 -15.30
C VAL A 255 -5.41 0.84 -15.62
N GLU A 256 -4.81 0.68 -16.80
CA GLU A 256 -4.18 -0.57 -17.23
C GLU A 256 -3.05 -0.98 -16.28
N GLU A 257 -2.28 0.00 -15.79
CA GLU A 257 -1.21 -0.27 -14.84
C GLU A 257 -1.74 -0.74 -13.49
N ILE A 258 -2.85 -0.16 -13.02
CA ILE A 258 -3.51 -0.59 -11.79
C ILE A 258 -4.01 -2.03 -11.94
N LEU A 259 -4.80 -2.32 -12.98
CA LEU A 259 -5.33 -3.66 -13.23
C LEU A 259 -4.21 -4.70 -13.38
N ARG A 260 -3.09 -4.34 -14.03
CA ARG A 260 -1.93 -5.23 -14.18
C ARG A 260 -1.27 -5.59 -12.84
N VAL A 261 -1.18 -4.62 -11.92
CA VAL A 261 -0.44 -4.77 -10.66
C VAL A 261 -1.31 -5.37 -9.56
N THR A 262 -2.63 -5.15 -9.62
CA THR A 262 -3.60 -5.64 -8.63
C THR A 262 -4.35 -6.91 -9.09
N ALA A 263 -4.11 -7.40 -10.31
CA ALA A 263 -4.61 -8.70 -10.71
C ALA A 263 -4.06 -9.78 -9.79
N ASP A 264 -4.92 -10.58 -9.21
CA ASP A 264 -4.56 -11.75 -8.42
C ASP A 264 -3.72 -12.70 -9.29
N LYS A 265 -2.51 -13.03 -8.80
CA LYS A 265 -1.62 -14.03 -9.39
C LYS A 265 -1.72 -15.31 -8.61
#